data_114adfbe2f3b50f01f5056b00af7b733
#
_entry.id   114adfbe2f3b50f01f5056b00af7b733
#
_cell.length_a   1.000
_cell.length_b   1.000
_cell.length_c   1.000
_cell.angle_alpha   90.00
_cell.angle_beta   90.00
_cell.angle_gamma   90.00
#
_symmetry.space_group_name_H-M   'P 1'
#
loop_
_entity.id
_entity.type
_entity.pdbx_description
1 polymer ?
#
loop_
_entity_poly.entity_id
_entity_poly.type
_entity_poly.pdbx_seq_one_letter_code
_entity_poly.pdbx_strand_id
1 'polypeptide(L)'
;MIAMILAGGQGSRLGILTQKIAKPAVPFGGKYRIINFTLSNCTNSGIDTVGVLTQYMPLELNAYIGNGQPWDLDRQNGGISILQPYVKGKKGEWYTGTANSIYQNMHFIEASNPDYVLILSGDHVYKMNYDLMLEHHKAKGADCTISVIEVPIEEASRFGVMNCDESERIYE
;
A
#
# COMPACT_ATOMS: atom_id res chain seq x y z
N MET A 1 4.97 -13.03 -5.50
CA MET A 1 4.12 -12.05 -4.73
C MET A 1 4.22 -10.67 -5.37
N ILE A 2 3.10 -9.94 -5.50
CA ILE A 2 3.09 -8.53 -5.92
C ILE A 2 2.61 -7.65 -4.77
N ALA A 3 2.91 -6.34 -4.83
CA ALA A 3 2.40 -5.38 -3.86
C ALA A 3 1.41 -4.38 -4.49
N MET A 4 0.35 -4.05 -3.74
CA MET A 4 -0.63 -3.02 -4.07
C MET A 4 -0.57 -1.95 -2.97
N ILE A 5 -0.07 -0.76 -3.29
CA ILE A 5 0.13 0.31 -2.30
C ILE A 5 -1.00 1.33 -2.40
N LEU A 6 -1.76 1.48 -1.32
CA LEU A 6 -2.85 2.44 -1.18
C LEU A 6 -2.29 3.83 -0.88
N ALA A 7 -2.28 4.71 -1.86
CA ALA A 7 -1.68 6.06 -1.79
C ALA A 7 -2.65 7.20 -2.17
N GLY A 8 -3.96 6.93 -2.18
CA GLY A 8 -5.00 7.83 -2.68
C GLY A 8 -5.74 8.67 -1.63
N GLY A 9 -5.37 8.58 -0.35
CA GLY A 9 -6.06 9.27 0.74
C GLY A 9 -5.75 10.78 0.83
N GLN A 10 -6.73 11.57 1.32
CA GLN A 10 -6.59 13.02 1.46
C GLN A 10 -5.60 13.47 2.54
N GLY A 11 -5.35 12.62 3.56
CA GLY A 11 -4.38 12.93 4.63
C GLY A 11 -4.73 14.12 5.53
N SER A 12 -6.01 14.47 5.65
CA SER A 12 -6.52 15.66 6.35
C SER A 12 -5.99 15.87 7.78
N ARG A 13 -5.59 14.79 8.46
CA ARG A 13 -5.03 14.84 9.82
C ARG A 13 -3.69 15.58 9.92
N LEU A 14 -2.94 15.72 8.83
CA LEU A 14 -1.66 16.45 8.79
C LEU A 14 -1.83 17.95 8.50
N GLY A 15 -3.05 18.45 8.40
CA GLY A 15 -3.37 19.88 8.27
C GLY A 15 -2.62 20.53 7.09
N ILE A 16 -1.80 21.54 7.42
CA ILE A 16 -1.09 22.35 6.42
C ILE A 16 -0.15 21.52 5.50
N LEU A 17 0.40 20.42 5.98
CA LEU A 17 1.34 19.59 5.22
C LEU A 17 0.69 18.88 4.03
N THR A 18 -0.62 18.66 4.09
CA THR A 18 -1.37 17.95 3.05
C THR A 18 -2.36 18.83 2.28
N GLN A 19 -2.29 20.14 2.45
CA GLN A 19 -3.17 21.06 1.71
C GLN A 19 -2.92 21.06 0.20
N LYS A 20 -1.68 20.82 -0.22
CA LYS A 20 -1.26 20.92 -1.63
C LYS A 20 -0.64 19.64 -2.18
N ILE A 21 -0.37 18.65 -1.34
CA ILE A 21 0.27 17.39 -1.72
C ILE A 21 -0.40 16.20 -1.04
N ALA A 22 -0.36 15.05 -1.67
CA ALA A 22 -0.81 13.79 -1.08
C ALA A 22 0.05 13.41 0.14
N LYS A 23 -0.54 12.81 1.18
CA LYS A 23 0.18 12.40 2.40
C LYS A 23 1.44 11.55 2.11
N PRO A 24 1.41 10.54 1.21
CA PRO A 24 2.61 9.78 0.87
C PRO A 24 3.75 10.62 0.27
N ALA A 25 3.43 11.79 -0.33
CA ALA A 25 4.39 12.71 -0.91
C ALA A 25 5.00 13.71 0.08
N VAL A 26 4.51 13.76 1.32
CA VAL A 26 5.03 14.68 2.35
C VAL A 26 6.52 14.39 2.62
N PRO A 27 7.40 15.42 2.61
CA PRO A 27 8.80 15.27 2.93
C PRO A 27 9.03 14.72 4.33
N PHE A 28 9.99 13.83 4.47
CA PHE A 28 10.40 13.20 5.72
C PHE A 28 11.93 13.13 5.83
N GLY A 29 12.47 13.61 6.95
CA GLY A 29 13.93 13.58 7.19
C GLY A 29 14.75 14.40 6.19
N GLY A 30 14.17 15.41 5.57
CA GLY A 30 14.82 16.36 4.64
C GLY A 30 15.05 15.81 3.22
N LYS A 31 15.35 14.54 3.05
CA LYS A 31 15.71 13.95 1.75
C LYS A 31 14.59 13.07 1.17
N TYR A 32 13.86 12.36 2.02
CA TYR A 32 12.89 11.35 1.64
C TYR A 32 11.45 11.89 1.68
N ARG A 33 10.52 11.10 1.20
CA ARG A 33 9.08 11.28 1.39
C ARG A 33 8.50 10.05 2.10
N ILE A 34 7.30 10.15 2.66
CA ILE A 34 6.69 9.07 3.43
C ILE A 34 6.62 7.76 2.61
N ILE A 35 6.30 7.84 1.32
CA ILE A 35 6.20 6.66 0.43
C ILE A 35 7.49 5.84 0.34
N ASN A 36 8.67 6.45 0.59
CA ASN A 36 9.96 5.75 0.54
C ASN A 36 10.02 4.54 1.47
N PHE A 37 9.39 4.63 2.64
CA PHE A 37 9.41 3.52 3.61
C PHE A 37 8.75 2.28 3.02
N THR A 38 7.53 2.42 2.49
CA THR A 38 6.79 1.31 1.89
C THR A 38 7.49 0.75 0.65
N LEU A 39 7.97 1.61 -0.26
CA LEU A 39 8.68 1.17 -1.47
C LEU A 39 10.01 0.49 -1.13
N SER A 40 10.78 1.03 -0.18
CA SER A 40 12.03 0.41 0.27
C SER A 40 11.78 -0.94 0.98
N ASN A 41 10.72 -1.04 1.78
CA ASN A 41 10.34 -2.32 2.37
C ASN A 41 9.98 -3.36 1.30
N CYS A 42 9.25 -2.98 0.23
CA CYS A 42 8.95 -3.87 -0.90
C CYS A 42 10.23 -4.42 -1.52
N THR A 43 11.14 -3.53 -1.93
CA THR A 43 12.39 -3.93 -2.59
C THR A 43 13.27 -4.78 -1.68
N ASN A 44 13.41 -4.39 -0.40
CA ASN A 44 14.19 -5.13 0.59
C ASN A 44 13.57 -6.51 0.94
N SER A 45 12.29 -6.72 0.63
CA SER A 45 11.58 -7.99 0.78
C SER A 45 11.50 -8.78 -0.54
N GLY A 46 12.28 -8.41 -1.57
CA GLY A 46 12.31 -9.12 -2.85
C GLY A 46 11.07 -8.94 -3.72
N ILE A 47 10.23 -7.92 -3.44
CA ILE A 47 9.04 -7.63 -4.25
C ILE A 47 9.45 -6.69 -5.38
N ASP A 48 9.32 -7.15 -6.60
CA ASP A 48 9.73 -6.46 -7.83
C ASP A 48 8.58 -5.96 -8.69
N THR A 49 7.34 -6.25 -8.33
CA THR A 49 6.13 -5.83 -9.04
C THR A 49 5.22 -5.09 -8.08
N VAL A 50 5.05 -3.78 -8.30
CA VAL A 50 4.36 -2.89 -7.38
C VAL A 50 3.35 -2.02 -8.12
N GLY A 51 2.08 -2.09 -7.73
CA GLY A 51 1.03 -1.16 -8.14
C GLY A 51 0.81 -0.08 -7.08
N VAL A 52 0.92 1.19 -7.43
CA VAL A 52 0.64 2.32 -6.52
C VAL A 52 -0.67 2.98 -6.91
N LEU A 53 -1.68 2.85 -6.05
CA LEU A 53 -3.01 3.38 -6.29
C LEU A 53 -3.09 4.84 -5.80
N THR A 54 -3.13 5.77 -6.74
CA THR A 54 -3.17 7.21 -6.46
C THR A 54 -4.49 7.83 -6.91
N GLN A 55 -4.96 8.85 -6.19
CA GLN A 55 -6.20 9.55 -6.54
C GLN A 55 -6.16 11.02 -6.14
N TYR A 56 -5.95 11.32 -4.85
CA TYR A 56 -5.91 12.68 -4.33
C TYR A 56 -4.56 13.33 -4.58
N MET A 57 -4.56 14.51 -5.22
CA MET A 57 -3.36 15.30 -5.56
C MET A 57 -2.17 14.47 -6.06
N PRO A 58 -2.34 13.67 -7.14
CA PRO A 58 -1.38 12.65 -7.50
C PRO A 58 -0.11 13.19 -8.17
N LEU A 59 -0.12 14.43 -8.70
CA LEU A 59 0.93 14.92 -9.59
C LEU A 59 2.32 14.88 -8.96
N GLU A 60 2.49 15.44 -7.76
CA GLU A 60 3.79 15.45 -7.08
C GLU A 60 4.24 14.04 -6.65
N LEU A 61 3.29 13.22 -6.20
CA LEU A 61 3.58 11.84 -5.81
C LEU A 61 4.04 11.02 -7.02
N ASN A 62 3.30 11.11 -8.13
CA ASN A 62 3.63 10.40 -9.36
C ASN A 62 4.97 10.86 -9.95
N ALA A 63 5.23 12.18 -9.95
CA ALA A 63 6.51 12.73 -10.41
C ALA A 63 7.68 12.27 -9.52
N TYR A 64 7.47 12.15 -8.21
CA TYR A 64 8.49 11.68 -7.28
C TYR A 64 8.78 10.19 -7.45
N ILE A 65 7.76 9.37 -7.61
CA ILE A 65 7.91 7.93 -7.86
C ILE A 65 8.58 7.69 -9.21
N GLY A 66 8.20 8.46 -10.24
CA GLY A 66 8.72 8.30 -11.60
C GLY A 66 8.55 6.88 -12.12
N ASN A 67 9.61 6.33 -12.67
CA ASN A 67 9.69 4.94 -13.13
C ASN A 67 10.16 3.94 -12.06
N GLY A 68 10.38 4.39 -10.82
CA GLY A 68 10.81 3.51 -9.72
C GLY A 68 12.31 3.26 -9.62
N GLN A 69 13.14 3.93 -10.41
CA GLN A 69 14.59 3.74 -10.43
C GLN A 69 15.26 3.83 -9.03
N PRO A 70 14.89 4.75 -8.13
CA PRO A 70 15.50 4.81 -6.80
C PRO A 70 15.30 3.56 -5.93
N TRP A 71 14.37 2.69 -6.31
CA TRP A 71 14.03 1.44 -5.61
C TRP A 71 14.30 0.20 -6.46
N ASP A 72 15.03 0.31 -7.56
CA ASP A 72 15.27 -0.80 -8.50
C ASP A 72 13.95 -1.42 -9.03
N LEU A 73 12.94 -0.57 -9.22
CA LEU A 73 11.61 -0.93 -9.74
C LEU A 73 11.35 -0.42 -11.16
N ASP A 74 12.41 -0.02 -11.90
CA ASP A 74 12.37 0.39 -13.31
C ASP A 74 12.58 -0.80 -14.26
N ARG A 75 12.06 -1.96 -13.89
CA ARG A 75 12.27 -3.23 -14.59
C ARG A 75 11.36 -3.36 -15.80
N GLN A 76 11.84 -4.05 -16.82
CA GLN A 76 11.07 -4.37 -18.02
C GLN A 76 9.95 -5.39 -17.74
N ASN A 77 10.22 -6.37 -16.86
CA ASN A 77 9.25 -7.34 -16.38
C ASN A 77 9.00 -7.06 -14.89
N GLY A 78 7.75 -6.75 -14.54
CA GLY A 78 7.39 -6.26 -13.21
C GLY A 78 7.56 -4.73 -13.12
N GLY A 79 8.30 -4.27 -12.08
CA GLY A 79 8.53 -2.85 -11.84
C GLY A 79 7.35 -2.14 -11.17
N ILE A 80 7.39 -0.80 -11.19
CA ILE A 80 6.36 0.03 -10.58
C ILE A 80 5.34 0.50 -11.62
N SER A 81 4.06 0.44 -11.25
CA SER A 81 2.94 0.95 -12.04
C SER A 81 2.11 1.91 -11.20
N ILE A 82 1.82 3.10 -11.75
CA ILE A 82 0.90 4.04 -11.12
C ILE A 82 -0.51 3.72 -11.59
N LEU A 83 -1.39 3.38 -10.66
CA LEU A 83 -2.76 2.99 -10.91
C LEU A 83 -3.70 4.11 -10.43
N GLN A 84 -4.31 4.79 -11.40
CA GLN A 84 -5.24 5.90 -11.15
C GLN A 84 -6.65 5.51 -11.57
N PRO A 85 -7.69 6.13 -10.99
CA PRO A 85 -9.04 6.02 -11.52
C PRO A 85 -9.06 6.46 -12.99
N TYR A 86 -9.76 5.73 -13.83
CA TYR A 86 -9.87 6.05 -15.27
C TYR A 86 -11.29 5.84 -15.78
N VAL A 87 -11.57 6.41 -16.93
CA VAL A 87 -12.87 6.28 -17.59
C VAL A 87 -12.96 4.92 -18.27
N LYS A 88 -13.90 4.09 -17.83
CA LYS A 88 -14.25 2.84 -18.48
C LYS A 88 -15.56 3.00 -19.25
N GLY A 89 -15.47 3.08 -20.56
CA GLY A 89 -16.63 3.37 -21.41
C GLY A 89 -17.06 4.85 -21.36
N LYS A 90 -18.33 5.13 -20.99
CA LYS A 90 -18.88 6.50 -20.93
C LYS A 90 -18.85 7.12 -19.53
N LYS A 91 -18.47 6.37 -18.51
CA LYS A 91 -18.44 6.82 -17.11
C LYS A 91 -17.06 6.59 -16.51
N GLY A 92 -16.51 7.62 -15.86
CA GLY A 92 -15.35 7.53 -14.98
C GLY A 92 -15.83 7.45 -13.55
N GLU A 93 -15.24 6.57 -12.77
CA GLU A 93 -15.55 6.42 -11.36
C GLU A 93 -14.29 6.60 -10.52
N TRP A 94 -14.40 7.49 -9.53
CA TRP A 94 -13.37 7.63 -8.52
C TRP A 94 -13.36 6.40 -7.61
N TYR A 95 -12.22 6.13 -6.97
CA TYR A 95 -12.18 5.11 -5.93
C TYR A 95 -13.06 5.55 -4.76
N THR A 96 -14.06 4.74 -4.43
CA THR A 96 -15.01 5.02 -3.33
C THR A 96 -14.52 4.50 -1.97
N GLY A 97 -13.33 3.88 -1.94
CA GLY A 97 -12.69 3.37 -0.73
C GLY A 97 -11.50 2.49 -1.07
N THR A 98 -10.81 2.02 -0.03
CA THR A 98 -9.59 1.22 -0.18
C THR A 98 -9.83 -0.11 -0.90
N ALA A 99 -10.84 -0.87 -0.50
CA ALA A 99 -11.20 -2.13 -1.16
C ALA A 99 -11.65 -1.90 -2.61
N ASN A 100 -12.43 -0.84 -2.87
CA ASN A 100 -12.87 -0.50 -4.21
C ASN A 100 -11.68 -0.15 -5.13
N SER A 101 -10.66 0.53 -4.62
CA SER A 101 -9.46 0.85 -5.42
C SER A 101 -8.72 -0.41 -5.87
N ILE A 102 -8.61 -1.43 -5.03
CA ILE A 102 -8.05 -2.73 -5.41
C ILE A 102 -8.95 -3.41 -6.45
N TYR A 103 -10.26 -3.45 -6.21
CA TYR A 103 -11.23 -4.08 -7.12
C TYR A 103 -11.21 -3.46 -8.52
N GLN A 104 -11.16 -2.14 -8.65
CA GLN A 104 -11.07 -1.47 -9.95
C GLN A 104 -9.78 -1.80 -10.72
N ASN A 105 -8.73 -2.25 -10.02
CA ASN A 105 -7.44 -2.61 -10.59
C ASN A 105 -7.16 -4.13 -10.60
N MET A 106 -8.19 -4.96 -10.50
CA MET A 106 -8.05 -6.42 -10.57
C MET A 106 -7.30 -6.89 -11.83
N HIS A 107 -7.48 -6.19 -12.96
CA HIS A 107 -6.77 -6.50 -14.20
C HIS A 107 -5.24 -6.42 -14.07
N PHE A 108 -4.70 -5.54 -13.22
CA PHE A 108 -3.27 -5.48 -12.93
C PHE A 108 -2.79 -6.73 -12.18
N ILE A 109 -3.60 -7.18 -11.20
CA ILE A 109 -3.32 -8.40 -10.44
C ILE A 109 -3.39 -9.63 -11.36
N GLU A 110 -4.47 -9.75 -12.14
CA GLU A 110 -4.69 -10.86 -13.08
C GLU A 110 -3.60 -10.94 -14.15
N ALA A 111 -3.17 -9.80 -14.70
CA ALA A 111 -2.09 -9.75 -15.69
C ALA A 111 -0.74 -10.24 -15.13
N SER A 112 -0.51 -10.03 -13.83
CA SER A 112 0.70 -10.48 -13.14
C SER A 112 0.60 -11.94 -12.68
N ASN A 113 -0.60 -12.51 -12.60
CA ASN A 113 -0.93 -13.85 -12.15
C ASN A 113 -0.11 -14.30 -10.91
N PRO A 114 -0.14 -13.56 -9.80
CA PRO A 114 0.68 -13.85 -8.64
C PRO A 114 0.03 -14.91 -7.73
N ASP A 115 0.82 -15.71 -7.02
CA ASP A 115 0.32 -16.61 -5.98
C ASP A 115 -0.19 -15.82 -4.76
N TYR A 116 0.42 -14.65 -4.49
CA TYR A 116 0.10 -13.82 -3.32
C TYR A 116 0.05 -12.34 -3.68
N VAL A 117 -0.88 -11.62 -3.06
CA VAL A 117 -1.04 -10.17 -3.18
C VAL A 117 -0.84 -9.52 -1.82
N LEU A 118 0.12 -8.62 -1.71
CA LEU A 118 0.38 -7.84 -0.52
C LEU A 118 -0.28 -6.46 -0.66
N ILE A 119 -1.16 -6.09 0.27
CA ILE A 119 -1.83 -4.80 0.30
C ILE A 119 -1.19 -3.94 1.39
N LEU A 120 -0.71 -2.76 1.02
CA LEU A 120 0.06 -1.88 1.88
C LEU A 120 -0.52 -0.46 1.91
N SER A 121 -0.34 0.22 3.04
CA SER A 121 -0.56 1.67 3.14
C SER A 121 0.70 2.42 2.68
N GLY A 122 0.53 3.38 1.77
CA GLY A 122 1.62 4.22 1.26
C GLY A 122 1.96 5.40 2.16
N ASP A 123 1.28 5.56 3.28
CA ASP A 123 1.40 6.69 4.19
C ASP A 123 1.88 6.30 5.60
N HIS A 124 2.43 5.11 5.75
CA HIS A 124 2.90 4.55 7.01
C HIS A 124 4.43 4.54 7.06
N VAL A 125 4.99 5.16 8.12
CA VAL A 125 6.43 5.24 8.36
C VAL A 125 6.86 4.08 9.26
N TYR A 126 7.46 3.05 8.69
CA TYR A 126 7.89 1.85 9.41
C TYR A 126 8.96 1.08 8.61
N LYS A 127 9.65 0.16 9.28
CA LYS A 127 10.56 -0.79 8.66
C LYS A 127 10.03 -2.21 8.91
N MET A 128 9.80 -2.96 7.84
CA MET A 128 9.28 -4.32 7.90
C MET A 128 9.84 -5.17 6.76
N ASN A 129 10.14 -6.42 7.06
CA ASN A 129 10.40 -7.44 6.05
C ASN A 129 9.10 -8.20 5.76
N TYR A 130 8.54 -8.00 4.58
CA TYR A 130 7.27 -8.64 4.18
C TYR A 130 7.43 -10.13 3.87
N ASP A 131 8.65 -10.60 3.61
CA ASP A 131 8.90 -12.01 3.38
C ASP A 131 8.59 -12.85 4.63
N LEU A 132 8.91 -12.33 5.82
CA LEU A 132 8.54 -12.97 7.09
C LEU A 132 7.02 -13.09 7.26
N MET A 133 6.27 -12.08 6.82
CA MET A 133 4.80 -12.13 6.83
C MET A 133 4.28 -13.20 5.86
N LEU A 134 4.89 -13.33 4.68
CA LEU A 134 4.53 -14.36 3.72
C LEU A 134 4.86 -15.77 4.22
N GLU A 135 6.01 -15.96 4.87
CA GLU A 135 6.37 -17.24 5.50
C GLU A 135 5.35 -17.65 6.56
N HIS A 136 4.97 -16.70 7.43
CA HIS A 136 3.93 -16.93 8.42
C HIS A 136 2.58 -17.30 7.78
N HIS A 137 2.16 -16.56 6.75
CA HIS A 137 0.95 -16.84 5.98
C HIS A 137 0.92 -18.27 5.44
N LYS A 138 2.02 -18.71 4.84
CA LYS A 138 2.17 -20.08 4.31
C LYS A 138 2.15 -21.13 5.44
N ALA A 139 2.87 -20.88 6.52
CA ALA A 139 2.95 -21.79 7.68
C ALA A 139 1.59 -22.00 8.35
N LYS A 140 0.74 -20.96 8.40
CA LYS A 140 -0.62 -21.05 8.93
C LYS A 140 -1.63 -21.61 7.93
N GLY A 141 -1.29 -21.73 6.64
CA GLY A 141 -2.23 -22.09 5.57
C GLY A 141 -3.42 -21.14 5.50
N ALA A 142 -3.17 -19.86 5.75
CA ALA A 142 -4.22 -18.85 5.85
C ALA A 142 -4.68 -18.37 4.47
N ASP A 143 -5.95 -17.99 4.33
CA ASP A 143 -6.47 -17.31 3.14
C ASP A 143 -6.15 -15.80 3.16
N CYS A 144 -6.07 -15.22 4.37
CA CYS A 144 -5.73 -13.82 4.60
C CYS A 144 -4.89 -13.70 5.88
N THR A 145 -3.85 -12.87 5.85
CA THR A 145 -3.02 -12.54 7.01
C THR A 145 -2.98 -11.03 7.19
N ILE A 146 -3.21 -10.56 8.40
CA ILE A 146 -3.24 -9.14 8.73
C ILE A 146 -2.13 -8.85 9.75
N SER A 147 -1.26 -7.89 9.43
CA SER A 147 -0.25 -7.39 10.38
C SER A 147 -0.90 -6.42 11.35
N VAL A 148 -0.71 -6.65 12.63
CA VAL A 148 -1.28 -5.86 13.72
C VAL A 148 -0.21 -5.42 14.70
N ILE A 149 -0.52 -4.43 15.53
CA ILE A 149 0.27 -4.02 16.69
C ILE A 149 -0.60 -4.04 17.94
N GLU A 150 0.00 -4.37 19.07
CA GLU A 150 -0.65 -4.20 20.35
C GLU A 150 -0.67 -2.73 20.74
N VAL A 151 -1.81 -2.26 21.25
CA VAL A 151 -1.98 -0.89 21.73
C VAL A 151 -2.67 -0.90 23.09
N PRO A 152 -2.42 0.10 23.98
CA PRO A 152 -3.17 0.27 25.21
C PRO A 152 -4.67 0.38 24.94
N ILE A 153 -5.50 -0.18 25.82
CA ILE A 153 -6.95 -0.21 25.65
C ILE A 153 -7.58 1.18 25.52
N GLU A 154 -6.95 2.17 26.16
CA GLU A 154 -7.38 3.58 26.11
C GLU A 154 -7.26 4.17 24.69
N GLU A 155 -6.36 3.62 23.88
CA GLU A 155 -6.14 4.04 22.49
C GLU A 155 -6.98 3.24 21.47
N ALA A 156 -7.57 2.13 21.89
CA ALA A 156 -8.28 1.19 21.00
C ALA A 156 -9.38 1.85 20.17
N SER A 157 -10.06 2.87 20.72
CA SER A 157 -11.12 3.61 20.00
C SER A 157 -10.64 4.35 18.74
N ARG A 158 -9.32 4.51 18.56
CA ARG A 158 -8.69 5.18 17.39
C ARG A 158 -8.34 4.23 16.25
N PHE A 159 -8.43 2.94 16.49
CA PHE A 159 -8.00 1.86 15.59
C PHE A 159 -9.14 0.90 15.26
N GLY A 160 -8.96 0.14 14.20
CA GLY A 160 -9.70 -1.10 14.01
C GLY A 160 -9.11 -2.15 14.97
N VAL A 161 -9.93 -2.66 15.85
CA VAL A 161 -9.54 -3.69 16.81
C VAL A 161 -9.98 -5.05 16.27
N MET A 162 -9.14 -6.06 16.45
CA MET A 162 -9.44 -7.44 16.08
C MET A 162 -9.25 -8.36 17.28
N ASN A 163 -10.12 -9.35 17.38
CA ASN A 163 -10.01 -10.43 18.34
C ASN A 163 -9.48 -11.69 17.65
N CYS A 164 -8.48 -12.33 18.27
CA CYS A 164 -7.93 -13.60 17.81
C CYS A 164 -7.95 -14.64 18.92
N ASP A 165 -7.97 -15.90 18.52
CA ASP A 165 -7.80 -17.03 19.41
C ASP A 165 -6.31 -17.32 19.68
N GLU A 166 -6.02 -18.35 20.52
CA GLU A 166 -4.65 -18.76 20.86
C GLU A 166 -3.84 -19.26 19.67
N SER A 167 -4.47 -19.59 18.54
CA SER A 167 -3.84 -19.97 17.29
C SER A 167 -3.57 -18.79 16.35
N GLU A 168 -3.87 -17.56 16.79
CA GLU A 168 -3.78 -16.30 16.02
C GLU A 168 -4.84 -16.20 14.92
N ARG A 169 -5.89 -17.00 14.97
CA ARG A 169 -6.99 -16.91 14.02
C ARG A 169 -7.95 -15.80 14.43
N ILE A 170 -8.18 -14.88 13.50
CA ILE A 170 -9.11 -13.76 13.68
C ILE A 170 -10.54 -14.28 13.57
N TYR A 171 -11.39 -13.95 14.53
CA TYR A 171 -12.81 -14.32 14.53
C TYR A 171 -13.76 -13.12 14.67
N GLU A 172 -13.25 -11.92 15.03
CA GLU A 172 -14.03 -10.68 15.13
C GLU A 172 -13.17 -9.45 14.81
#